data_411e27a44ce3a3c654923277098c66b5
#
_entry.id   411e27a44ce3a3c654923277098c66b5
#
_cell.length_a   1.000
_cell.length_b   1.000
_cell.length_c   1.000
_cell.angle_alpha   90.00
_cell.angle_beta   90.00
_cell.angle_gamma   90.00
#
_symmetry.space_group_name_H-M   'P 1'
#
loop_
_entity.id
_entity.type
_entity.pdbx_description
1 polymer ?
#
loop_
_entity_poly.entity_id
_entity_poly.type
_entity_poly.pdbx_seq_one_letter_code
_entity_poly.pdbx_strand_id
1 'polypeptide(L)'
;MLKIFSYIFLSLLFFDLSLAKDVDIQENINLSLVCEFEKKIIKNSEYNYQTFQAEDINEKDLDKFDIEAKKPETLMIKGLSLFLSNTAKLNVKIVNKDVVLFKAIDQEKDYSESGIINRKSGELVYEITRNVKSENSEKDISFYSCRKREENV
;
A
#
# COMPACT_ATOMS: atom_id res chain seq x y z
N MET A 1 10.81 -49.10 -28.19
CA MET A 1 10.03 -47.86 -28.45
C MET A 1 9.47 -47.30 -27.16
N LEU A 2 10.33 -46.93 -26.17
CA LEU A 2 9.87 -46.42 -24.87
C LEU A 2 10.81 -45.39 -24.26
N LYS A 3 11.47 -44.56 -25.06
CA LYS A 3 12.40 -43.52 -24.58
C LYS A 3 12.12 -42.12 -25.11
N ILE A 4 11.09 -41.90 -25.88
CA ILE A 4 10.76 -40.59 -26.50
C ILE A 4 9.69 -39.83 -25.71
N PHE A 5 8.92 -40.48 -24.85
CA PHE A 5 7.85 -39.82 -24.06
C PHE A 5 8.34 -39.06 -22.82
N SER A 6 9.59 -39.24 -22.41
CA SER A 6 10.09 -38.61 -21.17
C SER A 6 10.62 -37.19 -21.34
N TYR A 7 10.84 -36.72 -22.55
CA TYR A 7 11.40 -35.37 -22.80
C TYR A 7 10.32 -34.30 -23.06
N ILE A 8 9.09 -34.70 -23.37
CA ILE A 8 8.01 -33.75 -23.63
C ILE A 8 7.33 -33.28 -22.33
N PHE A 9 7.43 -34.04 -21.25
CA PHE A 9 6.82 -33.68 -19.97
C PHE A 9 7.66 -32.72 -19.12
N LEU A 10 8.95 -32.56 -19.43
CA LEU A 10 9.86 -31.67 -18.69
C LEU A 10 9.88 -30.25 -19.23
N SER A 11 9.36 -30.01 -20.44
CA SER A 11 9.31 -28.67 -21.05
C SER A 11 8.07 -27.86 -20.67
N LEU A 12 7.10 -28.45 -19.99
CA LEU A 12 5.86 -27.78 -19.57
C LEU A 12 5.92 -27.19 -18.15
N LEU A 13 7.02 -27.37 -17.42
CA LEU A 13 7.19 -26.86 -16.05
C LEU A 13 7.95 -25.53 -15.96
N PHE A 14 8.34 -24.93 -17.09
CA PHE A 14 9.05 -23.65 -17.10
C PHE A 14 8.22 -22.45 -17.59
N PHE A 15 6.90 -22.61 -17.68
CA PHE A 15 6.00 -21.54 -18.14
C PHE A 15 5.14 -21.02 -17.00
N ASP A 16 5.69 -20.53 -15.91
CA ASP A 16 4.90 -19.69 -14.99
C ASP A 16 5.76 -18.95 -13.96
N LEU A 17 6.77 -18.22 -14.42
CA LEU A 17 7.54 -17.36 -13.53
C LEU A 17 7.92 -16.02 -14.21
N SER A 18 6.95 -15.35 -14.81
CA SER A 18 7.13 -13.95 -15.18
C SER A 18 5.81 -13.26 -15.48
N LEU A 19 4.99 -13.03 -14.46
CA LEU A 19 3.90 -12.06 -14.52
C LEU A 19 3.77 -11.33 -13.19
N ALA A 20 4.86 -10.80 -12.68
CA ALA A 20 4.78 -9.53 -12.00
C ALA A 20 4.66 -8.47 -13.11
N LYS A 21 3.50 -8.43 -13.76
CA LYS A 21 3.15 -7.33 -14.64
C LYS A 21 3.18 -6.09 -13.78
N ASP A 22 4.09 -5.16 -14.07
CA ASP A 22 3.96 -3.79 -13.60
C ASP A 22 2.53 -3.38 -13.90
N VAL A 23 1.74 -3.14 -12.85
CA VAL A 23 0.35 -2.76 -13.02
C VAL A 23 0.37 -1.33 -13.50
N ASP A 24 0.09 -1.15 -14.77
CA ASP A 24 0.08 0.13 -15.45
C ASP A 24 -0.83 1.13 -14.73
N ILE A 25 -0.33 2.35 -14.54
CA ILE A 25 -1.19 3.48 -14.19
C ILE A 25 -2.13 3.73 -15.38
N GLN A 26 -3.39 3.37 -15.20
CA GLN A 26 -4.39 3.45 -16.26
C GLN A 26 -4.87 4.88 -16.51
N GLU A 27 -4.77 5.76 -15.52
CA GLU A 27 -5.28 7.13 -15.57
C GLU A 27 -4.29 8.12 -14.97
N ASN A 28 -4.32 9.36 -15.49
CA ASN A 28 -3.74 10.49 -14.78
C ASN A 28 -4.68 10.87 -13.62
N ILE A 29 -4.14 10.93 -12.43
CA ILE A 29 -4.90 11.25 -11.21
C ILE A 29 -4.22 12.41 -10.50
N ASN A 30 -5.05 13.33 -10.04
CA ASN A 30 -4.66 14.37 -9.10
C ASN A 30 -5.76 14.49 -8.04
N LEU A 31 -5.48 13.98 -6.84
CA LEU A 31 -6.41 13.98 -5.72
C LEU A 31 -5.79 14.72 -4.55
N SER A 32 -6.53 15.66 -3.99
CA SER A 32 -6.23 16.30 -2.71
C SER A 32 -7.36 16.00 -1.75
N LEU A 33 -7.03 15.37 -0.63
CA LEU A 33 -7.98 14.81 0.33
C LEU A 33 -7.72 15.33 1.73
N VAL A 34 -8.77 15.34 2.52
CA VAL A 34 -8.74 15.44 3.98
C VAL A 34 -9.27 14.13 4.51
N CYS A 35 -8.55 13.50 5.43
CA CYS A 35 -8.93 12.21 5.97
C CYS A 35 -9.04 12.28 7.49
N GLU A 36 -10.19 11.88 8.00
CA GLU A 36 -10.49 11.76 9.43
C GLU A 36 -10.09 10.36 9.90
N PHE A 37 -9.37 10.29 10.99
CA PHE A 37 -8.95 9.03 11.59
C PHE A 37 -10.14 8.33 12.26
N GLU A 38 -10.33 7.04 11.97
CA GLU A 38 -11.44 6.25 12.54
C GLU A 38 -10.98 5.29 13.61
N LYS A 39 -10.00 4.45 13.26
CA LYS A 39 -9.49 3.39 14.14
C LYS A 39 -8.12 2.91 13.72
N LYS A 40 -7.46 2.20 14.63
CA LYS A 40 -6.19 1.50 14.39
C LYS A 40 -6.24 0.07 14.92
N ILE A 41 -5.66 -0.85 14.17
CA ILE A 41 -5.41 -2.21 14.61
C ILE A 41 -3.91 -2.35 14.84
N ILE A 42 -3.51 -2.81 16.03
CA ILE A 42 -2.11 -2.96 16.42
C ILE A 42 -1.80 -4.44 16.67
N LYS A 43 -0.70 -4.89 16.06
CA LYS A 43 -0.07 -6.18 16.37
C LYS A 43 1.39 -5.93 16.75
N ASN A 44 1.76 -6.28 17.98
CA ASN A 44 3.14 -6.25 18.49
C ASN A 44 3.30 -7.29 19.61
N SER A 45 4.33 -7.15 20.46
CA SER A 45 4.56 -8.04 21.59
C SER A 45 3.47 -7.97 22.67
N GLU A 46 2.76 -6.85 22.78
CA GLU A 46 1.72 -6.60 23.79
C GLU A 46 0.32 -6.91 23.26
N TYR A 47 0.07 -6.56 21.97
CA TYR A 47 -1.25 -6.65 21.35
C TYR A 47 -1.24 -7.64 20.19
N ASN A 48 -2.24 -8.51 20.14
CA ASN A 48 -2.45 -9.45 19.04
C ASN A 48 -3.65 -9.01 18.20
N TYR A 49 -3.42 -8.08 17.26
CA TYR A 49 -4.46 -7.48 16.41
C TYR A 49 -5.58 -6.80 17.21
N GLN A 50 -5.20 -6.06 18.24
CA GLN A 50 -6.16 -5.31 19.04
C GLN A 50 -6.62 -4.05 18.29
N THR A 51 -7.92 -3.80 18.31
CA THR A 51 -8.54 -2.61 17.73
C THR A 51 -8.67 -1.50 18.76
N PHE A 52 -8.26 -0.31 18.37
CA PHE A 52 -8.41 0.94 19.12
C PHE A 52 -9.23 1.91 18.28
N GLN A 53 -10.23 2.54 18.88
CA GLN A 53 -11.02 3.58 18.23
C GLN A 53 -10.32 4.94 18.34
N ALA A 54 -10.83 5.95 17.63
CA ALA A 54 -10.24 7.28 17.64
C ALA A 54 -10.18 7.89 19.05
N GLU A 55 -11.14 7.55 19.90
CA GLU A 55 -11.23 8.02 21.28
C GLU A 55 -10.18 7.35 22.21
N ASP A 56 -9.69 6.16 21.85
CA ASP A 56 -8.76 5.39 22.65
C ASP A 56 -7.29 5.81 22.46
N ILE A 57 -6.99 6.41 21.31
CA ILE A 57 -5.62 6.77 20.94
C ILE A 57 -5.58 8.17 20.32
N ASN A 58 -4.51 8.91 20.62
CA ASN A 58 -4.28 10.23 20.07
C ASN A 58 -3.58 10.12 18.70
N GLU A 59 -4.28 9.64 17.68
CA GLU A 59 -3.83 9.67 16.31
C GLU A 59 -4.33 10.94 15.64
N LYS A 60 -3.59 11.45 14.65
CA LYS A 60 -3.95 12.69 13.95
C LYS A 60 -4.68 12.39 12.65
N ASP A 61 -5.62 13.26 12.33
CA ASP A 61 -6.20 13.35 11.01
C ASP A 61 -5.15 13.72 9.96
N LEU A 62 -5.42 13.39 8.72
CA LEU A 62 -4.60 13.80 7.60
C LEU A 62 -5.23 15.05 6.96
N ASP A 63 -4.80 16.23 7.39
CA ASP A 63 -5.30 17.53 6.89
C ASP A 63 -4.97 17.72 5.40
N LYS A 64 -3.91 17.02 4.93
CA LYS A 64 -3.47 17.06 3.55
C LYS A 64 -2.91 15.71 3.13
N PHE A 65 -3.68 15.01 2.32
CA PHE A 65 -3.28 13.77 1.68
C PHE A 65 -3.41 13.91 0.17
N ASP A 66 -2.28 14.04 -0.50
CA ASP A 66 -2.24 14.29 -1.93
C ASP A 66 -1.73 13.06 -2.68
N ILE A 67 -2.44 12.67 -3.74
CA ILE A 67 -2.07 11.59 -4.65
C ILE A 67 -1.97 12.16 -6.06
N GLU A 68 -0.80 12.02 -6.67
CA GLU A 68 -0.56 12.41 -8.06
C GLU A 68 -0.03 11.21 -8.84
N ALA A 69 -0.77 10.78 -9.85
CA ALA A 69 -0.35 9.73 -10.76
C ALA A 69 -0.37 10.25 -12.20
N LYS A 70 0.75 10.11 -12.91
CA LYS A 70 0.93 10.59 -14.28
C LYS A 70 1.48 9.51 -15.18
N LYS A 71 1.19 9.61 -16.48
CA LYS A 71 1.89 8.86 -17.53
C LYS A 71 3.12 9.66 -18.01
N PRO A 72 4.28 9.05 -18.22
CA PRO A 72 4.62 7.66 -17.90
C PRO A 72 4.62 7.41 -16.38
N GLU A 73 4.44 6.18 -15.98
CA GLU A 73 4.13 5.58 -14.69
C GLU A 73 4.81 6.18 -13.46
N THR A 74 4.38 7.35 -13.04
CA THR A 74 4.82 7.97 -11.79
C THR A 74 3.66 8.03 -10.81
N LEU A 75 3.88 7.57 -9.59
CA LEU A 75 2.96 7.73 -8.48
C LEU A 75 3.66 8.49 -7.36
N MET A 76 3.14 9.65 -7.03
CA MET A 76 3.59 10.46 -5.91
C MET A 76 2.46 10.55 -4.88
N ILE A 77 2.80 10.33 -3.62
CA ILE A 77 1.88 10.45 -2.50
C ILE A 77 2.52 11.32 -1.44
N LYS A 78 1.76 12.26 -0.89
CA LYS A 78 2.20 13.16 0.18
C LYS A 78 1.19 13.11 1.32
N GLY A 79 1.66 13.27 2.53
CA GLY A 79 0.82 13.26 3.73
C GLY A 79 0.95 12.00 4.58
N LEU A 80 1.62 10.95 4.09
CA LEU A 80 1.95 9.74 4.83
C LEU A 80 3.46 9.65 5.07
N SER A 81 3.86 8.88 6.09
CA SER A 81 5.25 8.85 6.57
C SER A 81 6.22 8.19 5.59
N LEU A 82 5.77 7.21 4.81
CA LEU A 82 6.64 6.43 3.92
C LEU A 82 7.40 7.27 2.89
N PHE A 83 6.82 8.39 2.46
CA PHE A 83 7.45 9.26 1.48
C PHE A 83 8.35 10.34 2.10
N LEU A 84 8.49 10.34 3.41
CA LEU A 84 9.46 11.17 4.13
C LEU A 84 10.84 10.53 4.18
N SER A 85 10.95 9.22 3.89
CA SER A 85 12.23 8.51 3.83
C SER A 85 12.78 8.52 2.41
N ASN A 86 13.96 9.11 2.21
CA ASN A 86 14.65 9.10 0.91
C ASN A 86 15.10 7.69 0.47
N THR A 87 15.05 6.70 1.35
CA THR A 87 15.44 5.32 1.09
C THR A 87 14.25 4.41 0.75
N ALA A 88 13.03 4.86 0.97
CA ALA A 88 11.83 4.09 0.66
C ALA A 88 11.67 3.94 -0.86
N LYS A 89 11.48 2.70 -1.32
CA LYS A 89 11.24 2.39 -2.72
C LYS A 89 9.80 1.89 -2.92
N LEU A 90 9.09 2.52 -3.85
CA LEU A 90 7.75 2.09 -4.23
C LEU A 90 7.83 0.81 -5.09
N ASN A 91 7.33 -0.31 -4.54
CA ASN A 91 7.44 -1.62 -5.19
C ASN A 91 6.15 -2.07 -5.88
N VAL A 92 5.01 -1.58 -5.40
CA VAL A 92 3.68 -1.95 -5.94
C VAL A 92 2.84 -0.69 -6.05
N LYS A 93 2.21 -0.53 -7.20
CA LYS A 93 1.24 0.54 -7.45
C LYS A 93 0.15 0.04 -8.37
N ILE A 94 -1.09 0.29 -7.99
CA ILE A 94 -2.27 0.10 -8.83
C ILE A 94 -3.02 1.41 -8.80
N VAL A 95 -3.28 1.99 -9.98
CA VAL A 95 -4.01 3.24 -10.10
C VAL A 95 -5.06 3.08 -11.17
N ASN A 96 -6.31 3.12 -10.77
CA ASN A 96 -7.46 3.09 -11.67
C ASN A 96 -8.59 3.98 -11.14
N LYS A 97 -9.74 3.97 -11.83
CA LYS A 97 -10.90 4.81 -11.48
C LYS A 97 -11.48 4.54 -10.07
N ASP A 98 -11.27 3.34 -9.53
CA ASP A 98 -11.91 2.90 -8.29
C ASP A 98 -10.93 2.84 -7.11
N VAL A 99 -9.65 2.55 -7.38
CA VAL A 99 -8.67 2.23 -6.35
C VAL A 99 -7.31 2.85 -6.66
N VAL A 100 -6.62 3.33 -5.62
CA VAL A 100 -5.18 3.55 -5.60
C VAL A 100 -4.57 2.65 -4.54
N LEU A 101 -3.66 1.76 -4.94
CA LEU A 101 -2.89 0.89 -4.05
C LEU A 101 -1.41 1.20 -4.22
N PHE A 102 -0.68 1.28 -3.11
CA PHE A 102 0.75 1.57 -3.09
C PHE A 102 1.45 0.81 -1.98
N LYS A 103 2.74 0.52 -2.20
CA LYS A 103 3.61 -0.10 -1.21
C LYS A 103 5.04 0.40 -1.37
N ALA A 104 5.66 0.78 -0.28
CA ALA A 104 7.07 1.09 -0.18
C ALA A 104 7.76 0.14 0.81
N ILE A 105 9.00 -0.27 0.49
CA ILE A 105 9.81 -1.15 1.34
C ILE A 105 11.17 -0.51 1.53
N ASP A 106 11.59 -0.39 2.78
CA ASP A 106 12.94 -0.07 3.19
C ASP A 106 13.61 -1.35 3.72
N GLN A 107 14.39 -1.99 2.86
CA GLN A 107 15.03 -3.28 3.19
C GLN A 107 16.13 -3.15 4.23
N GLU A 108 16.78 -1.99 4.32
CA GLU A 108 17.86 -1.74 5.28
C GLU A 108 17.31 -1.58 6.69
N LYS A 109 16.15 -0.93 6.81
CA LYS A 109 15.47 -0.72 8.09
C LYS A 109 14.51 -1.84 8.48
N ASP A 110 14.40 -2.88 7.66
CA ASP A 110 13.42 -3.96 7.85
C ASP A 110 11.99 -3.45 8.06
N TYR A 111 11.57 -2.56 7.17
CA TYR A 111 10.38 -1.74 7.30
C TYR A 111 9.59 -1.69 5.99
N SER A 112 8.27 -1.70 6.08
CA SER A 112 7.41 -1.47 4.93
C SER A 112 6.17 -0.66 5.29
N GLU A 113 5.71 0.11 4.33
CA GLU A 113 4.44 0.83 4.40
C GLU A 113 3.62 0.54 3.15
N SER A 114 2.32 0.41 3.32
CA SER A 114 1.39 0.22 2.23
C SER A 114 0.06 0.90 2.50
N GLY A 115 -0.64 1.24 1.44
CA GLY A 115 -1.97 1.81 1.57
C GLY A 115 -2.84 1.48 0.37
N ILE A 116 -4.14 1.44 0.65
CA ILE A 116 -5.19 1.34 -0.36
C ILE A 116 -6.24 2.39 -0.08
N ILE A 117 -6.55 3.20 -1.08
CA ILE A 117 -7.69 4.11 -1.04
C ILE A 117 -8.74 3.67 -2.05
N ASN A 118 -9.96 3.51 -1.57
CA ASN A 118 -11.14 3.36 -2.40
C ASN A 118 -11.65 4.76 -2.78
N ARG A 119 -11.55 5.11 -4.05
CA ARG A 119 -11.93 6.44 -4.57
C ARG A 119 -13.44 6.70 -4.56
N LYS A 120 -14.26 5.66 -4.44
CA LYS A 120 -15.73 5.77 -4.37
C LYS A 120 -16.22 5.99 -2.95
N SER A 121 -15.75 5.16 -2.00
CA SER A 121 -16.16 5.27 -0.60
C SER A 121 -15.35 6.31 0.17
N GLY A 122 -14.15 6.64 -0.27
CA GLY A 122 -13.22 7.49 0.46
C GLY A 122 -12.45 6.75 1.56
N GLU A 123 -12.61 5.44 1.71
CA GLU A 123 -11.88 4.67 2.71
C GLU A 123 -10.40 4.57 2.35
N LEU A 124 -9.53 4.96 3.28
CA LEU A 124 -8.09 4.73 3.24
C LEU A 124 -7.71 3.75 4.34
N VAL A 125 -7.10 2.63 3.96
CA VAL A 125 -6.43 1.71 4.89
C VAL A 125 -4.94 1.87 4.68
N TYR A 126 -4.21 2.14 5.76
CA TYR A 126 -2.78 2.39 5.75
C TYR A 126 -2.06 1.49 6.76
N GLU A 127 -1.13 0.67 6.27
CA GLU A 127 -0.37 -0.30 7.09
C GLU A 127 1.10 0.10 7.16
N ILE A 128 1.63 0.13 8.37
CA ILE A 128 3.05 0.16 8.68
C ILE A 128 3.45 -1.22 9.24
N THR A 129 4.49 -1.82 8.68
CA THR A 129 5.06 -3.07 9.21
C THR A 129 6.53 -2.86 9.54
N ARG A 130 6.93 -3.18 10.77
CA ARG A 130 8.31 -3.20 11.26
C ARG A 130 8.76 -4.65 11.46
N ASN A 131 10.06 -4.88 11.41
CA ASN A 131 10.64 -6.23 11.56
C ASN A 131 10.03 -7.21 10.54
N VAL A 132 9.92 -6.79 9.28
CA VAL A 132 9.20 -7.49 8.19
C VAL A 132 9.70 -8.92 7.98
N LYS A 133 11.01 -9.16 8.23
CA LYS A 133 11.66 -10.46 8.05
C LYS A 133 11.54 -11.37 9.28
N SER A 134 11.00 -10.85 10.38
CA SER A 134 10.87 -11.57 11.65
C SER A 134 9.49 -12.20 11.82
N GLU A 135 9.43 -13.34 12.49
CA GLU A 135 8.16 -13.91 12.96
C GLU A 135 7.43 -12.98 13.95
N ASN A 136 8.20 -12.12 14.64
CA ASN A 136 7.69 -11.11 15.57
C ASN A 136 7.46 -9.77 14.87
N SER A 137 7.04 -9.77 13.60
CA SER A 137 6.72 -8.53 12.89
C SER A 137 5.63 -7.74 13.60
N GLU A 138 5.84 -6.43 13.70
CA GLU A 138 4.88 -5.50 14.29
C GLU A 138 4.10 -4.81 13.18
N LYS A 139 2.79 -4.61 13.40
CA LYS A 139 1.90 -3.98 12.44
C LYS A 139 1.02 -2.93 13.09
N ASP A 140 0.95 -1.78 12.43
CA ASP A 140 0.00 -0.71 12.70
C ASP A 140 -0.88 -0.55 11.45
N ILE A 141 -2.18 -0.81 11.56
CA ILE A 141 -3.13 -0.67 10.45
C ILE A 141 -4.11 0.43 10.82
N SER A 142 -4.00 1.57 10.17
CA SER A 142 -4.85 2.75 10.39
C SER A 142 -5.94 2.84 9.33
N PHE A 143 -7.13 3.21 9.76
CA PHE A 143 -8.31 3.39 8.92
C PHE A 143 -8.74 4.85 8.97
N TYR A 144 -9.00 5.41 7.81
CA TYR A 144 -9.43 6.80 7.65
C TYR A 144 -10.62 6.88 6.71
N SER A 145 -11.50 7.84 6.99
CA SER A 145 -12.53 8.30 6.08
C SER A 145 -12.07 9.58 5.38
N CYS A 146 -11.91 9.54 4.08
CA CYS A 146 -11.36 10.62 3.27
C CYS A 146 -12.43 11.27 2.41
N ARG A 147 -12.37 12.61 2.30
CA ARG A 147 -13.18 13.41 1.39
C ARG A 147 -12.30 14.34 0.57
N LYS A 148 -12.79 14.77 -0.56
CA LYS A 148 -12.09 15.77 -1.37
C LYS A 148 -11.91 17.04 -0.54
N ARG A 149 -10.72 17.62 -0.65
CA ARG A 149 -10.44 18.93 -0.07
C ARG A 149 -11.15 19.99 -0.90
N GLU A 150 -11.93 20.83 -0.25
CA GLU A 150 -12.50 22.00 -0.89
C GLU A 150 -11.36 23.02 -1.08
N GLU A 151 -11.15 23.44 -2.32
CA GLU A 151 -10.28 24.58 -2.58
C GLU A 151 -11.07 25.83 -2.13
N ASN A 152 -10.61 26.47 -1.06
CA ASN A 152 -11.10 27.78 -0.71
C ASN A 152 -10.69 28.75 -1.83
N VAL A 153 -11.66 29.17 -2.62
CA VAL A 153 -11.54 30.19 -3.65
C VAL A 153 -11.34 31.54 -3.00
#